data_aebf92558bbd1bd83d0d6b34faa5a94d
#
_entry.id   aebf92558bbd1bd83d0d6b34faa5a94d
#
_cell.length_a   1.000
_cell.length_b   1.000
_cell.length_c   1.000
_cell.angle_alpha   90.00
_cell.angle_beta   90.00
_cell.angle_gamma   90.00
#
_symmetry.space_group_name_H-M   'P 1'
#
loop_
_entity.id
_entity.type
_entity.pdbx_description
1 polymer ?
#
loop_
_entity_poly.entity_id
_entity_poly.type
_entity_poly.pdbx_seq_one_letter_code
_entity_poly.pdbx_strand_id
1 'polypeptide(L)'
;LRLVGSEMCIRDSQWMQIETVKSRSDKYEECYAAYCQKKGWENFKPRNAEYVLLHTLSHMLIKEMSMQSGYSSSALHERIYSSENMCGILIYTGAADKEGSLGGLVELGGMNKFLPLLKGALENGLTCTTDPECFMKNPTSERLNGAACHSCTMISETACENGNRLLDRALVVPVPEHEEMGYFRELVRDLCGIQV
;
A
#
# COMPACT_ATOMS: atom_id res chain seq x y z
N LEU A 1 -4.76 -13.34 -3.62
CA LEU A 1 -5.92 -13.12 -2.73
C LEU A 1 -6.87 -12.13 -3.41
N ARG A 2 -8.07 -12.57 -3.73
CA ARG A 2 -9.11 -11.69 -4.27
C ARG A 2 -10.08 -11.36 -3.14
N LEU A 3 -9.95 -10.19 -2.56
CA LEU A 3 -10.95 -9.62 -1.67
C LEU A 3 -11.98 -8.91 -2.55
N VAL A 4 -13.02 -9.61 -3.00
CA VAL A 4 -14.13 -9.03 -3.76
C VAL A 4 -15.43 -9.42 -3.07
N GLY A 5 -16.11 -8.42 -2.54
CA GLY A 5 -17.48 -8.50 -2.05
C GLY A 5 -18.18 -7.17 -2.27
N SER A 6 -19.50 -7.19 -2.43
CA SER A 6 -20.32 -5.97 -2.57
C SER A 6 -20.11 -4.99 -1.42
N GLU A 7 -19.82 -5.48 -0.20
CA GLU A 7 -19.54 -4.65 0.96
C GLU A 7 -18.21 -3.87 0.83
N MET A 8 -17.20 -4.43 0.17
CA MET A 8 -15.95 -3.74 -0.11
C MET A 8 -16.14 -2.57 -1.07
N CYS A 9 -16.88 -2.77 -2.15
CA CYS A 9 -17.18 -1.68 -3.10
C CYS A 9 -17.96 -0.52 -2.44
N ILE A 10 -18.85 -0.80 -1.49
CA ILE A 10 -19.56 0.24 -0.73
C ILE A 10 -18.60 0.99 0.20
N ARG A 11 -17.75 0.29 0.93
CA ARG A 11 -16.76 0.88 1.82
C ARG A 11 -15.74 1.72 1.04
N ASP A 12 -15.25 1.24 -0.10
CA ASP A 12 -14.35 1.98 -0.98
C ASP A 12 -14.99 3.28 -1.47
N SER A 13 -16.26 3.21 -1.89
CA SER A 13 -17.01 4.39 -2.33
C SER A 13 -17.19 5.41 -1.19
N GLN A 14 -17.49 4.96 0.03
CA GLN A 14 -17.62 5.83 1.21
C GLN A 14 -16.29 6.46 1.61
N TRP A 15 -15.21 5.67 1.62
CA TRP A 15 -13.88 6.16 1.95
C TRP A 15 -13.40 7.24 0.97
N MET A 16 -13.61 7.04 -0.33
CA MET A 16 -13.29 8.02 -1.37
C MET A 16 -14.12 9.32 -1.29
N GLN A 17 -15.23 9.33 -0.53
CA GLN A 17 -16.03 10.55 -0.29
C GLN A 17 -15.54 11.36 0.92
N ILE A 18 -14.62 10.84 1.73
CA ILE A 18 -14.00 11.61 2.81
C ILE A 18 -13.21 12.76 2.18
N GLU A 19 -13.47 14.00 2.61
CA GLU A 19 -12.92 15.20 1.97
C GLU A 19 -11.38 15.20 1.93
N THR A 20 -10.74 14.76 3.00
CA THR A 20 -9.28 14.66 3.07
C THR A 20 -8.71 13.59 2.13
N VAL A 21 -9.41 12.45 1.96
CA VAL A 21 -9.06 11.41 0.99
C VAL A 21 -9.22 11.91 -0.43
N LYS A 22 -10.33 12.59 -0.71
CA LYS A 22 -10.61 13.17 -2.03
C LYS A 22 -9.55 14.20 -2.41
N SER A 23 -9.27 15.15 -1.52
CA SER A 23 -8.21 16.14 -1.72
C SER A 23 -6.84 15.49 -1.95
N ARG A 24 -6.53 14.43 -1.21
CA ARG A 24 -5.29 13.66 -1.38
C ARG A 24 -5.27 12.93 -2.73
N SER A 25 -6.40 12.37 -3.17
CA SER A 25 -6.54 11.71 -4.47
C SER A 25 -6.30 12.68 -5.62
N ASP A 26 -6.98 13.83 -5.60
CA ASP A 26 -6.82 14.87 -6.62
C ASP A 26 -5.36 15.33 -6.71
N LYS A 27 -4.70 15.46 -5.56
CA LYS A 27 -3.27 15.82 -5.50
C LYS A 27 -2.37 14.76 -6.13
N TYR A 28 -2.65 13.47 -5.91
CA TYR A 28 -1.91 12.39 -6.57
C TYR A 28 -2.09 12.40 -8.08
N GLU A 29 -3.31 12.58 -8.56
CA GLU A 29 -3.61 12.63 -9.99
C GLU A 29 -2.91 13.81 -10.66
N GLU A 30 -2.97 15.02 -10.06
CA GLU A 30 -2.27 16.22 -10.53
C GLU A 30 -0.75 16.00 -10.61
N CYS A 31 -0.15 15.54 -9.50
CA CYS A 31 1.29 15.36 -9.42
C CYS A 31 1.79 14.26 -10.37
N TYR A 32 1.03 13.17 -10.50
CA TYR A 32 1.38 12.09 -11.41
C TYR A 32 1.26 12.50 -12.87
N ALA A 33 0.22 13.24 -13.25
CA ALA A 33 0.06 13.80 -14.59
C ALA A 33 1.24 14.73 -14.95
N ALA A 34 1.62 15.63 -14.05
CA ALA A 34 2.76 16.51 -14.24
C ALA A 34 4.09 15.73 -14.37
N TYR A 35 4.27 14.68 -13.55
CA TYR A 35 5.42 13.79 -13.64
C TYR A 35 5.48 13.08 -14.99
N CYS A 36 4.37 12.51 -15.48
CA CYS A 36 4.29 11.82 -16.76
C CYS A 36 4.60 12.75 -17.92
N GLN A 37 4.06 13.97 -17.92
CA GLN A 37 4.36 15.01 -18.93
C GLN A 37 5.86 15.35 -18.95
N LYS A 38 6.47 15.55 -17.78
CA LYS A 38 7.92 15.82 -17.68
C LYS A 38 8.77 14.66 -18.21
N LYS A 39 8.26 13.42 -18.17
CA LYS A 39 8.90 12.22 -18.72
C LYS A 39 8.59 11.96 -20.19
N GLY A 40 7.72 12.76 -20.83
CA GLY A 40 7.27 12.57 -22.21
C GLY A 40 6.35 11.35 -22.38
N TRP A 41 5.65 10.94 -21.33
CA TRP A 41 4.68 9.83 -21.37
C TRP A 41 3.31 10.38 -21.77
N GLU A 42 2.82 10.04 -22.94
CA GLU A 42 1.55 10.56 -23.46
C GLU A 42 0.33 9.72 -23.04
N ASN A 43 0.53 8.40 -22.88
CA ASN A 43 -0.55 7.46 -22.57
C ASN A 43 -0.37 6.88 -21.16
N PHE A 44 -0.78 7.60 -20.13
CA PHE A 44 -0.76 7.13 -18.76
C PHE A 44 -2.19 7.05 -18.17
N LYS A 45 -2.41 6.10 -17.26
CA LYS A 45 -3.65 6.04 -16.49
C LYS A 45 -3.49 6.91 -15.25
N PRO A 46 -4.49 7.73 -14.87
CA PRO A 46 -4.48 8.46 -13.60
C PRO A 46 -4.20 7.52 -12.42
N ARG A 47 -3.55 8.05 -11.40
CA ARG A 47 -3.22 7.32 -10.16
C ARG A 47 -3.88 8.04 -8.99
N ASN A 48 -5.06 7.56 -8.61
CA ASN A 48 -5.88 8.07 -7.51
C ASN A 48 -5.47 7.47 -6.15
N ALA A 49 -6.14 7.89 -5.07
CA ALA A 49 -5.88 7.39 -3.73
C ALA A 49 -6.09 5.87 -3.59
N GLU A 50 -7.04 5.27 -4.32
CA GLU A 50 -7.26 3.82 -4.31
C GLU A 50 -6.03 3.06 -4.83
N TYR A 51 -5.45 3.51 -5.95
CA TYR A 51 -4.22 2.91 -6.46
C TYR A 51 -3.07 3.01 -5.45
N VAL A 52 -2.90 4.20 -4.84
CA VAL A 52 -1.84 4.45 -3.85
C VAL A 52 -2.05 3.61 -2.58
N LEU A 53 -3.30 3.47 -2.13
CA LEU A 53 -3.68 2.56 -1.03
C LEU A 53 -3.25 1.12 -1.30
N LEU A 54 -3.67 0.55 -2.45
CA LEU A 54 -3.34 -0.83 -2.81
C LEU A 54 -1.84 -1.04 -2.94
N HIS A 55 -1.16 -0.11 -3.59
CA HIS A 55 0.29 -0.16 -3.77
C HIS A 55 1.03 -0.08 -2.44
N THR A 56 0.63 0.83 -1.55
CA THR A 56 1.25 0.94 -0.22
C THR A 56 0.98 -0.30 0.63
N LEU A 57 -0.26 -0.82 0.62
CA LEU A 57 -0.60 -2.04 1.33
C LEU A 57 0.21 -3.24 0.82
N SER A 58 0.44 -3.36 -0.50
CA SER A 58 1.28 -4.44 -1.04
C SER A 58 2.70 -4.39 -0.49
N HIS A 59 3.31 -3.20 -0.40
CA HIS A 59 4.62 -3.00 0.18
C HIS A 59 4.66 -3.38 1.67
N MET A 60 3.66 -2.94 2.45
CA MET A 60 3.55 -3.29 3.87
C MET A 60 3.44 -4.81 4.06
N LEU A 61 2.63 -5.47 3.23
CA LEU A 61 2.50 -6.94 3.23
C LEU A 61 3.81 -7.63 2.84
N ILE A 62 4.51 -7.19 1.80
CA ILE A 62 5.81 -7.76 1.38
C ILE A 62 6.83 -7.64 2.51
N LYS A 63 6.90 -6.50 3.20
CA LYS A 63 7.80 -6.32 4.34
C LYS A 63 7.47 -7.30 5.47
N GLU A 64 6.20 -7.43 5.81
CA GLU A 64 5.74 -8.35 6.86
C GLU A 64 5.99 -9.82 6.48
N MET A 65 5.70 -10.20 5.24
CA MET A 65 6.03 -11.53 4.71
C MET A 65 7.52 -11.82 4.78
N SER A 66 8.38 -10.86 4.46
CA SER A 66 9.82 -11.02 4.56
C SER A 66 10.28 -11.25 6.00
N MET A 67 9.69 -10.56 6.96
CA MET A 67 10.02 -10.73 8.38
C MET A 67 9.54 -12.08 8.94
N GLN A 68 8.33 -12.51 8.58
CA GLN A 68 7.74 -13.73 9.16
C GLN A 68 8.16 -15.02 8.46
N SER A 69 8.43 -14.99 7.17
CA SER A 69 8.66 -16.19 6.36
C SER A 69 10.10 -16.37 5.88
N GLY A 70 10.98 -15.39 6.15
CA GLY A 70 12.37 -15.44 5.72
C GLY A 70 12.60 -15.26 4.22
N TYR A 71 11.56 -14.89 3.45
CA TYR A 71 11.76 -14.47 2.06
C TYR A 71 12.54 -13.16 2.02
N SER A 72 13.50 -13.05 1.12
CA SER A 72 14.10 -11.75 0.80
C SER A 72 13.04 -10.83 0.21
N SER A 73 12.99 -9.57 0.67
CA SER A 73 12.08 -8.57 0.08
C SER A 73 12.36 -8.31 -1.40
N SER A 74 13.54 -8.67 -1.90
CA SER A 74 13.90 -8.61 -3.33
C SER A 74 13.40 -9.79 -4.15
N ALA A 75 13.00 -10.90 -3.51
CA ALA A 75 12.44 -12.07 -4.17
C ALA A 75 10.92 -11.98 -4.37
N LEU A 76 10.25 -11.12 -3.58
CA LEU A 76 8.81 -10.89 -3.65
C LEU A 76 8.54 -9.69 -4.54
N HIS A 77 7.69 -9.87 -5.52
CA HIS A 77 7.24 -8.85 -6.46
C HIS A 77 5.75 -8.57 -6.28
N GLU A 78 5.33 -7.39 -6.70
CA GLU A 78 3.92 -6.99 -6.66
C GLU A 78 3.37 -6.73 -8.06
N ARG A 79 2.04 -6.85 -8.16
CA ARG A 79 1.25 -6.34 -9.26
C ARG A 79 -0.02 -5.73 -8.72
N ILE A 80 -0.29 -4.48 -9.09
CA ILE A 80 -1.48 -3.75 -8.65
C ILE A 80 -2.51 -3.74 -9.76
N TYR A 81 -3.72 -4.16 -9.43
CA TYR A 81 -4.90 -4.07 -10.28
C TYR A 81 -5.82 -3.01 -9.69
N SER A 82 -6.03 -1.91 -10.41
CA SER A 82 -6.94 -0.83 -10.05
C SER A 82 -7.62 -0.37 -11.33
N SER A 83 -8.85 -0.81 -11.53
CA SER A 83 -9.73 -0.44 -12.62
C SER A 83 -11.18 -0.60 -12.17
N GLU A 84 -12.12 0.00 -12.90
CA GLU A 84 -13.56 -0.05 -12.57
C GLU A 84 -14.10 -1.46 -12.25
N ASN A 85 -13.52 -2.50 -12.87
CA ASN A 85 -13.97 -3.88 -12.72
C ASN A 85 -12.99 -4.78 -11.97
N MET A 86 -11.84 -4.27 -11.55
CA MET A 86 -10.80 -5.07 -10.92
C MET A 86 -9.98 -4.23 -9.93
N CYS A 87 -10.11 -4.56 -8.65
CA CYS A 87 -9.36 -3.97 -7.55
C CYS A 87 -8.65 -5.11 -6.81
N GLY A 88 -7.33 -5.08 -6.71
CA GLY A 88 -6.60 -6.14 -6.01
C GLY A 88 -5.08 -6.03 -6.11
N ILE A 89 -4.44 -6.86 -5.31
CA ILE A 89 -2.99 -6.99 -5.20
C ILE A 89 -2.62 -8.45 -5.53
N LEU A 90 -1.62 -8.63 -6.38
CA LEU A 90 -0.95 -9.91 -6.56
C LEU A 90 0.49 -9.79 -6.04
N ILE A 91 0.84 -10.62 -5.04
CA ILE A 91 2.22 -10.77 -4.59
C ILE A 91 2.72 -12.13 -5.08
N TYR A 92 3.87 -12.14 -5.74
CA TYR A 92 4.44 -13.35 -6.34
C TYR A 92 5.96 -13.36 -6.18
N THR A 93 6.56 -14.53 -6.32
CA THR A 93 8.02 -14.69 -6.33
C THR A 93 8.52 -14.94 -7.75
N GLY A 94 9.62 -14.27 -8.11
CA GLY A 94 10.32 -14.48 -9.39
C GLY A 94 11.41 -15.57 -9.33
N ALA A 95 11.77 -16.02 -8.11
CA ALA A 95 12.84 -16.99 -7.89
C ALA A 95 12.26 -18.34 -7.43
N ALA A 96 11.94 -19.21 -8.38
CA ALA A 96 11.33 -20.51 -8.09
C ALA A 96 12.24 -21.48 -7.31
N ASP A 97 13.56 -21.32 -7.36
CA ASP A 97 14.50 -22.41 -7.04
C ASP A 97 15.47 -22.14 -5.87
N LYS A 98 15.49 -20.97 -5.29
CA LYS A 98 16.56 -20.62 -4.33
C LYS A 98 16.17 -20.39 -2.87
N GLU A 99 14.90 -20.09 -2.56
CA GLU A 99 14.52 -19.64 -1.22
C GLU A 99 13.33 -20.41 -0.59
N GLY A 100 13.19 -21.67 -0.89
CA GLY A 100 12.13 -22.49 -0.31
C GLY A 100 10.95 -22.72 -1.25
N SER A 101 10.16 -23.72 -0.94
CA SER A 101 9.10 -24.21 -1.80
C SER A 101 8.08 -23.13 -2.15
N LEU A 102 7.67 -23.04 -3.42
CA LEU A 102 6.48 -22.29 -3.88
C LEU A 102 5.25 -22.50 -2.98
N GLY A 103 5.19 -23.60 -2.22
CA GLY A 103 4.18 -23.89 -1.24
C GLY A 103 4.11 -22.89 -0.06
N GLY A 104 5.24 -22.31 0.34
CA GLY A 104 5.29 -21.38 1.48
C GLY A 104 4.49 -20.09 1.23
N LEU A 105 4.62 -19.49 0.04
CA LEU A 105 3.89 -18.26 -0.30
C LEU A 105 2.38 -18.52 -0.46
N VAL A 106 2.02 -19.66 -1.09
CA VAL A 106 0.60 -20.07 -1.21
C VAL A 106 -0.01 -20.34 0.15
N GLU A 107 0.75 -20.96 1.05
CA GLU A 107 0.32 -21.26 2.42
C GLU A 107 0.06 -19.98 3.24
N LEU A 108 0.87 -18.93 3.06
CA LEU A 108 0.65 -17.61 3.67
C LEU A 108 -0.66 -16.96 3.20
N GLY A 109 -1.16 -17.30 2.02
CA GLY A 109 -2.46 -16.85 1.49
C GLY A 109 -3.67 -17.50 2.17
N GLY A 110 -3.50 -18.55 2.96
CA GLY A 110 -4.57 -19.14 3.76
C GLY A 110 -5.04 -18.18 4.86
N MET A 111 -6.37 -18.10 5.10
CA MET A 111 -6.97 -17.13 6.04
C MET A 111 -6.33 -17.15 7.43
N ASN A 112 -5.98 -18.33 7.94
CA ASN A 112 -5.38 -18.48 9.27
C ASN A 112 -3.98 -17.88 9.39
N LYS A 113 -3.25 -17.74 8.27
CA LYS A 113 -1.91 -17.14 8.21
C LYS A 113 -1.96 -15.70 7.70
N PHE A 114 -2.90 -15.41 6.79
CA PHE A 114 -3.03 -14.09 6.20
C PHE A 114 -3.53 -13.03 7.20
N LEU A 115 -4.49 -13.36 8.08
CA LEU A 115 -4.99 -12.38 9.06
C LEU A 115 -3.91 -11.90 10.05
N PRO A 116 -3.09 -12.78 10.67
CA PRO A 116 -1.96 -12.34 11.49
C PRO A 116 -0.95 -11.49 10.70
N LEU A 117 -0.67 -11.86 9.45
CA LEU A 117 0.23 -11.11 8.56
C LEU A 117 -0.33 -9.72 8.23
N LEU A 118 -1.60 -9.62 7.89
CA LEU A 118 -2.26 -8.32 7.67
C LEU A 118 -2.23 -7.47 8.94
N LYS A 119 -2.54 -8.07 10.10
CA LYS A 119 -2.46 -7.39 11.39
C LYS A 119 -1.07 -6.83 11.63
N GLY A 120 -0.01 -7.64 11.51
CA GLY A 120 1.37 -7.19 11.69
C GLY A 120 1.75 -6.08 10.72
N ALA A 121 1.36 -6.18 9.44
CA ALA A 121 1.60 -5.14 8.45
C ALA A 121 0.93 -3.81 8.82
N LEU A 122 -0.32 -3.85 9.30
CA LEU A 122 -1.04 -2.64 9.73
C LEU A 122 -0.42 -2.05 11.00
N GLU A 123 -0.10 -2.86 12.02
CA GLU A 123 0.56 -2.42 13.25
C GLU A 123 1.91 -1.74 12.96
N ASN A 124 2.75 -2.35 12.13
CA ASN A 124 4.03 -1.79 11.71
C ASN A 124 3.88 -0.51 10.87
N GLY A 125 2.74 -0.32 10.23
CA GLY A 125 2.42 0.90 9.48
C GLY A 125 2.05 2.10 10.34
N LEU A 126 1.64 1.91 11.60
CA LEU A 126 1.18 3.00 12.47
C LEU A 126 2.28 3.99 12.82
N THR A 127 3.51 3.51 12.93
CA THR A 127 4.67 4.33 13.34
C THR A 127 5.80 4.22 12.34
N CYS A 128 6.64 5.24 12.30
CA CYS A 128 7.87 5.24 11.51
C CYS A 128 9.00 5.87 12.34
N THR A 129 10.19 5.34 12.23
CA THR A 129 11.37 5.88 12.95
C THR A 129 11.74 7.30 12.52
N THR A 130 11.19 7.79 11.40
CA THR A 130 11.38 9.16 10.90
C THR A 130 10.15 10.05 11.09
N ASP A 131 9.19 9.66 11.93
CA ASP A 131 8.07 10.53 12.30
C ASP A 131 8.56 11.67 13.22
N PRO A 132 8.00 12.87 13.15
CA PRO A 132 6.85 13.30 12.34
C PRO A 132 7.17 13.59 10.86
N GLU A 133 8.42 13.73 10.48
CA GLU A 133 8.81 14.12 9.12
C GLU A 133 8.25 13.17 8.04
N CYS A 134 8.02 11.91 8.38
CA CYS A 134 7.49 10.93 7.42
C CYS A 134 6.01 11.19 7.13
N PHE A 135 5.16 11.28 8.15
CA PHE A 135 3.71 11.45 7.91
C PHE A 135 3.31 12.85 7.45
N MET A 136 4.13 13.87 7.70
CA MET A 136 3.91 15.24 7.22
C MET A 136 4.19 15.42 5.72
N LYS A 137 4.74 14.40 5.03
CA LYS A 137 5.05 14.50 3.60
C LYS A 137 3.80 14.56 2.74
N ASN A 138 3.86 15.41 1.74
CA ASN A 138 2.86 15.52 0.68
C ASN A 138 3.47 15.16 -0.68
N PRO A 139 2.70 14.54 -1.58
CA PRO A 139 3.17 14.25 -2.94
C PRO A 139 3.42 15.56 -3.72
N THR A 140 4.45 15.55 -4.54
CA THR A 140 4.80 16.59 -5.49
C THR A 140 5.14 15.97 -6.84
N SER A 141 5.18 16.75 -7.92
CA SER A 141 5.57 16.25 -9.25
C SER A 141 7.02 15.74 -9.33
N GLU A 142 7.86 16.03 -8.34
CA GLU A 142 9.24 15.53 -8.27
C GLU A 142 9.35 14.31 -7.34
N ARG A 143 8.52 14.27 -6.30
CA ARG A 143 8.44 13.19 -5.32
C ARG A 143 6.99 12.76 -5.15
N LEU A 144 6.61 11.67 -5.81
CA LEU A 144 5.24 11.15 -5.82
C LEU A 144 4.85 10.37 -4.56
N ASN A 145 5.58 10.51 -3.45
CA ASN A 145 5.27 9.84 -2.20
C ASN A 145 4.70 10.83 -1.18
N GLY A 146 3.68 10.38 -0.47
CA GLY A 146 3.20 10.99 0.76
C GLY A 146 3.96 10.43 1.98
N ALA A 147 3.25 9.95 2.99
CA ALA A 147 3.81 9.36 4.21
C ALA A 147 4.53 8.04 3.91
N ALA A 148 5.71 8.10 3.33
CA ALA A 148 6.50 6.94 2.92
C ALA A 148 8.01 7.22 2.99
N CYS A 149 8.77 6.21 3.45
CA CYS A 149 10.23 6.23 3.45
C CYS A 149 10.79 4.79 3.50
N HIS A 150 12.11 4.65 3.46
CA HIS A 150 12.78 3.33 3.53
C HIS A 150 12.45 2.57 4.81
N SER A 151 12.29 3.26 5.94
CA SER A 151 11.98 2.61 7.21
C SER A 151 10.59 1.97 7.22
N CYS A 152 9.56 2.67 6.70
CA CYS A 152 8.18 2.20 6.83
C CYS A 152 7.66 1.41 5.61
N THR A 153 7.79 1.91 4.38
CA THR A 153 7.04 1.34 3.24
C THR A 153 7.89 0.91 2.05
N MET A 154 9.07 1.49 1.82
CA MET A 154 9.86 1.15 0.63
C MET A 154 10.44 -0.26 0.70
N ILE A 155 10.45 -0.96 -0.44
CA ILE A 155 11.03 -2.28 -0.68
C ILE A 155 12.17 -2.16 -1.70
N SER A 156 12.74 -3.28 -2.15
CA SER A 156 13.70 -3.26 -3.26
C SER A 156 13.06 -2.65 -4.50
N GLU A 157 13.74 -1.70 -5.16
CA GLU A 157 13.20 -1.04 -6.36
C GLU A 157 12.89 -2.03 -7.49
N THR A 158 13.65 -3.11 -7.58
CA THR A 158 13.44 -4.17 -8.59
C THR A 158 12.18 -5.00 -8.32
N ALA A 159 11.65 -4.96 -7.11
CA ALA A 159 10.44 -5.67 -6.70
C ALA A 159 9.17 -4.83 -6.88
N CYS A 160 9.30 -3.52 -7.09
CA CYS A 160 8.19 -2.57 -7.21
C CYS A 160 7.96 -2.11 -8.65
N GLU A 161 6.73 -2.23 -9.16
CA GLU A 161 6.35 -1.76 -10.51
C GLU A 161 6.61 -0.27 -10.74
N ASN A 162 6.58 0.54 -9.68
CA ASN A 162 6.72 2.00 -9.75
C ASN A 162 8.06 2.52 -9.20
N GLY A 163 9.01 1.64 -8.87
CA GLY A 163 10.30 2.02 -8.28
C GLY A 163 10.12 2.87 -7.01
N ASN A 164 9.32 2.38 -6.05
CA ASN A 164 9.01 3.02 -4.76
C ASN A 164 8.37 4.43 -4.86
N ARG A 165 7.67 4.73 -5.95
CA ARG A 165 6.86 5.95 -6.11
C ARG A 165 5.39 5.64 -5.86
N LEU A 166 4.57 6.66 -5.52
CA LEU A 166 3.14 6.50 -5.26
C LEU A 166 2.86 5.63 -4.03
N LEU A 167 3.54 5.94 -2.93
CA LEU A 167 3.38 5.29 -1.63
C LEU A 167 2.91 6.30 -0.59
N ASP A 168 1.95 5.91 0.25
CA ASP A 168 1.42 6.73 1.34
C ASP A 168 0.74 5.89 2.41
N ARG A 169 1.41 5.65 3.55
CA ARG A 169 0.83 4.86 4.65
C ARG A 169 -0.34 5.55 5.34
N ALA A 170 -0.47 6.88 5.21
CA ALA A 170 -1.61 7.62 5.76
C ALA A 170 -2.95 7.25 5.08
N LEU A 171 -2.92 6.73 3.86
CA LEU A 171 -4.10 6.17 3.20
C LEU A 171 -4.44 4.74 3.67
N VAL A 172 -3.48 4.02 4.25
CA VAL A 172 -3.65 2.63 4.72
C VAL A 172 -4.06 2.59 6.18
N VAL A 173 -3.29 3.23 7.05
CA VAL A 173 -3.48 3.22 8.51
C VAL A 173 -3.65 4.63 9.06
N PRO A 174 -4.32 4.80 10.21
CA PRO A 174 -4.40 6.10 10.86
C PRO A 174 -3.01 6.54 11.31
N VAL A 175 -2.56 7.71 10.85
CA VAL A 175 -1.34 8.36 11.32
C VAL A 175 -1.70 9.69 11.95
N PRO A 176 -0.90 10.26 12.87
CA PRO A 176 -1.18 11.55 13.47
C PRO A 176 -1.49 12.63 12.41
N GLU A 177 -2.45 13.50 12.69
CA GLU A 177 -2.96 14.57 11.82
C GLU A 177 -3.73 14.10 10.56
N HIS A 178 -3.79 12.78 10.29
CA HIS A 178 -4.43 12.20 9.11
C HIS A 178 -5.21 10.91 9.42
N GLU A 179 -5.72 10.79 10.65
CA GLU A 179 -6.35 9.55 11.14
C GLU A 179 -7.56 9.14 10.29
N GLU A 180 -8.35 10.10 9.83
CA GLU A 180 -9.54 9.86 9.01
C GLU A 180 -9.24 9.32 7.61
N MET A 181 -8.03 9.55 7.08
CA MET A 181 -7.65 9.04 5.77
C MET A 181 -7.35 7.54 5.76
N GLY A 182 -6.99 6.96 6.91
CA GLY A 182 -6.63 5.54 7.01
C GLY A 182 -7.81 4.63 6.66
N TYR A 183 -7.70 3.89 5.54
CA TYR A 183 -8.73 2.94 5.10
C TYR A 183 -9.02 1.86 6.15
N PHE A 184 -7.98 1.36 6.81
CA PHE A 184 -8.07 0.33 7.83
C PHE A 184 -8.20 0.87 9.26
N ARG A 185 -8.54 2.15 9.45
CA ARG A 185 -8.62 2.77 10.79
C ARG A 185 -9.52 2.02 11.77
N GLU A 186 -10.68 1.53 11.30
CA GLU A 186 -11.61 0.75 12.14
C GLU A 186 -11.01 -0.61 12.50
N LEU A 187 -10.47 -1.32 11.50
CA LEU A 187 -9.84 -2.62 11.72
C LEU A 187 -8.63 -2.52 12.65
N VAL A 188 -7.82 -1.46 12.52
CA VAL A 188 -6.70 -1.19 13.44
C VAL A 188 -7.18 -0.97 14.86
N ARG A 189 -8.26 -0.21 15.05
CA ARG A 189 -8.88 0.00 16.37
C ARG A 189 -9.31 -1.32 17.00
N ASP A 190 -10.00 -2.15 16.24
CA ASP A 190 -10.54 -3.43 16.72
C ASP A 190 -9.43 -4.47 17.01
N LEU A 191 -8.41 -4.56 16.14
CA LEU A 191 -7.36 -5.56 16.25
C LEU A 191 -6.23 -5.18 17.21
N CYS A 192 -5.93 -3.89 17.32
CA CYS A 192 -4.77 -3.41 18.06
C CYS A 192 -5.15 -2.77 19.39
N GLY A 193 -6.47 -2.57 19.68
CA GLY A 193 -6.95 -1.94 20.90
C GLY A 193 -6.52 -0.47 21.06
N ILE A 194 -6.15 0.18 19.96
CA ILE A 194 -5.66 1.56 19.97
C ILE A 194 -6.86 2.49 19.84
N GLN A 195 -7.01 3.39 20.82
CA GLN A 195 -7.95 4.52 20.71
C GLN A 195 -7.32 5.52 19.73
N VAL A 196 -7.88 5.60 18.52
CA VAL A 196 -7.52 6.59 17.50
C VAL A 196 -8.56 7.70 17.52
#